data_8cc6ab31fb2fdee6da1a47790c740cf7
#
_entry.id   8cc6ab31fb2fdee6da1a47790c740cf7
#
_cell.length_a   1.000
_cell.length_b   1.000
_cell.length_c   1.000
_cell.angle_alpha   90.00
_cell.angle_beta   90.00
_cell.angle_gamma   90.00
#
_symmetry.space_group_name_H-M   'P 1'
#
loop_
_entity.id
_entity.type
_entity.pdbx_description
1 polymer ?
#
loop_
_entity_poly.entity_id
_entity_poly.type
_entity_poly.pdbx_seq_one_letter_code
_entity_poly.pdbx_strand_id
1 'polypeptide(L)'
;MLALIVTVKVKPAERERFLSVIEDDAICSVRDEPGCVRFEVLQDRDDQDTYYFFEVYQDEAALAAHRETPHFARWNEASGAVLSQPAQRIMTNMLFPRPQS
;
A
#
# COMPACT_ATOMS: atom_id res chain seq x y z
N MET A 1 16.04 4.66 2.54
CA MET A 1 14.79 4.10 2.01
C MET A 1 13.61 4.97 2.39
N LEU A 2 12.56 4.91 1.57
CA LEU A 2 11.31 5.58 1.86
C LEU A 2 10.34 4.59 2.49
N ALA A 3 9.62 5.02 3.51
CA ALA A 3 8.48 4.28 4.02
C ALA A 3 7.22 5.11 3.82
N LEU A 4 6.27 4.57 3.08
CA LEU A 4 4.97 5.18 2.83
C LEU A 4 3.96 4.53 3.76
N ILE A 5 3.29 5.35 4.56
CA ILE A 5 2.24 4.89 5.45
C ILE A 5 0.92 5.39 4.90
N VAL A 6 0.03 4.46 4.59
CA VAL A 6 -1.27 4.78 4.00
C VAL A 6 -2.37 4.35 4.97
N THR A 7 -3.33 5.23 5.21
CA THR A 7 -4.53 4.91 5.99
C THR A 7 -5.73 4.93 5.07
N VAL A 8 -6.52 3.86 5.07
CA VAL A 8 -7.74 3.77 4.28
C VAL A 8 -8.91 3.37 5.15
N LYS A 9 -10.09 3.88 4.79
CA LYS A 9 -11.36 3.46 5.35
C LYS A 9 -12.17 2.77 4.27
N VAL A 10 -12.59 1.54 4.55
CA VAL A 10 -13.23 0.68 3.58
C VAL A 10 -14.74 0.64 3.83
N LYS A 11 -15.53 0.69 2.76
CA LYS A 11 -16.97 0.48 2.87
C LYS A 11 -17.22 -0.95 3.36
N PRO A 12 -18.02 -1.14 4.42
CA PRO A 12 -18.24 -2.50 4.97
C PRO A 12 -18.73 -3.50 3.93
N ALA A 13 -19.61 -3.08 3.02
CA ALA A 13 -20.15 -3.94 1.97
C ALA A 13 -19.09 -4.33 0.92
N GLU A 14 -17.98 -3.61 0.85
CA GLU A 14 -16.92 -3.83 -0.15
C GLU A 14 -15.65 -4.44 0.46
N ARG A 15 -15.72 -4.93 1.70
CA ARG A 15 -14.53 -5.44 2.39
C ARG A 15 -13.86 -6.59 1.65
N GLU A 16 -14.62 -7.56 1.18
CA GLU A 16 -14.03 -8.71 0.48
C GLU A 16 -13.34 -8.30 -0.81
N ARG A 17 -13.96 -7.39 -1.56
CA ARG A 17 -13.37 -6.87 -2.79
C ARG A 17 -12.10 -6.08 -2.48
N PHE A 18 -12.12 -5.26 -1.42
CA PHE A 18 -10.94 -4.53 -0.98
C PHE A 18 -9.80 -5.49 -0.64
N LEU A 19 -10.06 -6.50 0.18
CA LEU A 19 -9.02 -7.45 0.59
C LEU A 19 -8.41 -8.17 -0.60
N SER A 20 -9.24 -8.55 -1.57
CA SER A 20 -8.76 -9.22 -2.78
C SER A 20 -7.85 -8.33 -3.62
N VAL A 21 -8.26 -7.09 -3.87
CA VAL A 21 -7.50 -6.20 -4.75
C VAL A 21 -6.24 -5.67 -4.08
N ILE A 22 -6.26 -5.44 -2.76
CA ILE A 22 -5.05 -4.97 -2.07
C ILE A 22 -4.05 -6.11 -1.85
N GLU A 23 -4.51 -7.34 -1.64
CA GLU A 23 -3.63 -8.50 -1.58
C GLU A 23 -2.88 -8.67 -2.90
N ASP A 24 -3.58 -8.54 -4.03
CA ASP A 24 -2.97 -8.56 -5.36
C ASP A 24 -1.86 -7.51 -5.49
N ASP A 25 -2.15 -6.27 -5.11
CA ASP A 25 -1.16 -5.19 -5.19
C ASP A 25 0.05 -5.48 -4.29
N ALA A 26 -0.19 -5.91 -3.06
CA ALA A 26 0.89 -6.18 -2.10
C ALA A 26 1.80 -7.33 -2.58
N ILE A 27 1.20 -8.43 -3.03
CA ILE A 27 1.97 -9.60 -3.49
C ILE A 27 2.77 -9.26 -4.75
N CYS A 28 2.12 -8.65 -5.73
CA CYS A 28 2.78 -8.31 -6.99
C CYS A 28 3.90 -7.28 -6.79
N SER A 29 3.70 -6.32 -5.89
CA SER A 29 4.70 -5.29 -5.63
C SER A 29 6.00 -5.90 -5.10
N VAL A 30 5.92 -6.75 -4.08
CA VAL A 30 7.11 -7.36 -3.50
C VAL A 30 7.75 -8.38 -4.44
N ARG A 31 6.93 -9.14 -5.17
CA ARG A 31 7.42 -10.19 -6.07
C ARG A 31 8.09 -9.62 -7.32
N ASP A 32 7.47 -8.58 -7.94
CA ASP A 32 7.83 -8.15 -9.29
C ASP A 32 8.63 -6.85 -9.35
N GLU A 33 8.60 -6.03 -8.30
CA GLU A 33 9.29 -4.73 -8.29
C GLU A 33 10.62 -4.82 -7.54
N PRO A 34 11.75 -4.64 -8.23
CA PRO A 34 13.05 -4.72 -7.56
C PRO A 34 13.22 -3.70 -6.43
N GLY A 35 12.57 -2.55 -6.55
CA GLY A 35 12.69 -1.48 -5.57
C GLY A 35 11.67 -1.51 -4.44
N CYS A 36 10.70 -2.43 -4.47
CA CYS A 36 9.72 -2.58 -3.39
C CYS A 36 10.25 -3.59 -2.37
N VAL A 37 10.63 -3.10 -1.20
CA VAL A 37 11.25 -3.92 -0.16
C VAL A 37 10.19 -4.61 0.71
N ARG A 38 9.12 -3.88 1.04
CA ARG A 38 8.03 -4.39 1.88
C ARG A 38 6.72 -3.76 1.43
N PHE A 39 5.65 -4.53 1.58
CA PHE A 39 4.29 -4.02 1.39
C PHE A 39 3.38 -4.84 2.30
N GLU A 40 3.01 -4.28 3.43
CA GLU A 40 2.19 -4.95 4.44
C GLU A 40 0.86 -4.25 4.58
N VAL A 41 -0.19 -5.04 4.76
CA VAL A 41 -1.55 -4.54 4.96
C VAL A 41 -1.99 -4.94 6.35
N LEU A 42 -2.39 -3.96 7.15
CA LEU A 42 -2.73 -4.12 8.56
C LEU A 42 -4.17 -3.67 8.79
N GLN A 43 -4.88 -4.37 9.65
CA GLN A 43 -6.23 -3.97 10.04
C GLN A 43 -6.16 -3.34 11.43
N ASP A 44 -6.85 -2.22 11.61
CA ASP A 44 -6.98 -1.60 12.93
C ASP A 44 -7.67 -2.57 13.89
N ARG A 45 -7.18 -2.65 15.14
CA ARG A 45 -7.72 -3.60 16.11
C ARG A 45 -9.12 -3.22 16.59
N ASP A 46 -9.43 -1.93 16.61
CA ASP A 46 -10.66 -1.43 17.20
C ASP A 46 -11.69 -0.99 16.15
N ASP A 47 -11.26 -0.81 14.90
CA ASP A 47 -12.12 -0.41 13.78
C ASP A 47 -11.85 -1.31 12.59
N GLN A 48 -12.71 -2.30 12.39
CA GLN A 48 -12.53 -3.30 11.33
C GLN A 48 -12.61 -2.73 9.92
N ASP A 49 -13.04 -1.48 9.75
CA ASP A 49 -13.13 -0.82 8.46
C ASP A 49 -11.91 0.04 8.16
N THR A 50 -10.99 0.19 9.10
CA THR A 50 -9.77 0.97 8.93
C THR A 50 -8.57 0.05 8.73
N TYR A 51 -7.76 0.35 7.70
CA TYR A 51 -6.58 -0.42 7.36
C TYR A 51 -5.40 0.51 7.13
N TYR A 52 -4.21 -0.02 7.35
CA TYR A 52 -2.95 0.69 7.15
C TYR A 52 -2.08 -0.11 6.18
N PHE A 53 -1.47 0.59 5.23
CA PHE A 53 -0.46 -0.04 4.37
C PHE A 53 0.90 0.49 4.82
N PHE A 54 1.83 -0.42 5.05
CA PHE A 54 3.22 -0.09 5.32
C PHE A 54 4.04 -0.53 4.13
N GLU A 55 4.49 0.45 3.33
CA GLU A 55 5.17 0.20 2.08
C GLU A 55 6.57 0.78 2.16
N VAL A 56 7.58 -0.03 1.83
CA VAL A 56 8.97 0.40 1.85
C VAL A 56 9.56 0.27 0.46
N TYR A 57 10.12 1.37 -0.04
CA TYR A 57 10.76 1.45 -1.35
C TYR A 57 12.21 1.89 -1.18
N GLN A 58 13.09 1.43 -2.08
CA GLN A 58 14.51 1.79 -2.00
C GLN A 58 14.74 3.29 -2.11
N ASP A 59 13.97 3.97 -2.98
CA ASP A 59 14.09 5.40 -3.22
C ASP A 59 12.82 5.94 -3.89
N GLU A 60 12.82 7.22 -4.22
CA GLU A 60 11.68 7.86 -4.88
C GLU A 60 11.45 7.31 -6.28
N ALA A 61 12.51 6.92 -6.99
CA ALA A 61 12.38 6.34 -8.32
C ALA A 61 11.63 4.99 -8.25
N ALA A 62 11.90 4.19 -7.21
CA ALA A 62 11.20 2.92 -7.00
C ALA A 62 9.71 3.14 -6.72
N LEU A 63 9.36 4.16 -5.94
CA LEU A 63 7.96 4.50 -5.69
C LEU A 63 7.28 4.98 -6.97
N ALA A 64 7.96 5.80 -7.77
CA ALA A 64 7.42 6.25 -9.05
C ALA A 64 7.19 5.06 -9.99
N ALA A 65 8.12 4.11 -10.03
CA ALA A 65 7.99 2.89 -10.83
C ALA A 65 6.79 2.05 -10.37
N HIS A 66 6.56 1.95 -9.05
CA HIS A 66 5.41 1.25 -8.49
C HIS A 66 4.10 1.80 -9.07
N ARG A 67 3.98 3.12 -9.18
CA ARG A 67 2.76 3.77 -9.67
C ARG A 67 2.50 3.55 -11.15
N GLU A 68 3.47 3.02 -11.89
CA GLU A 68 3.33 2.71 -13.31
C GLU A 68 3.03 1.23 -13.57
N THR A 69 2.87 0.42 -12.51
CA THR A 69 2.66 -1.02 -12.65
C THR A 69 1.19 -1.37 -12.92
N PRO A 70 0.93 -2.53 -13.56
CA PRO A 70 -0.45 -2.99 -13.77
C PRO A 70 -1.18 -3.26 -12.45
N HIS A 71 -0.49 -3.79 -11.44
CA HIS A 71 -1.12 -4.08 -10.15
C HIS A 71 -1.51 -2.80 -9.40
N PHE A 72 -0.70 -1.75 -9.51
CA PHE A 72 -1.10 -0.46 -8.95
C PHE A 72 -2.32 0.09 -9.67
N ALA A 73 -2.37 -0.02 -11.00
CA ALA A 73 -3.52 0.43 -11.78
C ALA A 73 -4.80 -0.28 -11.35
N ARG A 74 -4.73 -1.58 -11.08
CA ARG A 74 -5.88 -2.35 -10.61
C ARG A 74 -6.36 -1.85 -9.25
N TRP A 75 -5.43 -1.62 -8.32
CA TRP A 75 -5.77 -1.04 -7.01
C TRP A 75 -6.38 0.35 -7.16
N ASN A 76 -5.73 1.21 -7.92
CA ASN A 76 -6.16 2.59 -8.09
C ASN A 76 -7.57 2.66 -8.70
N GLU A 77 -7.86 1.80 -9.67
CA GLU A 77 -9.19 1.72 -10.28
C GLU A 77 -10.25 1.27 -9.29
N ALA A 78 -9.94 0.26 -8.47
CA ALA A 78 -10.89 -0.28 -7.49
C ALA A 78 -11.08 0.65 -6.29
N SER A 79 -10.09 1.46 -5.93
CA SER A 79 -10.08 2.24 -4.70
C SER A 79 -11.28 3.17 -4.59
N GLY A 80 -11.70 3.79 -5.67
CA GLY A 80 -12.87 4.68 -5.67
C GLY A 80 -14.17 3.98 -5.29
N ALA A 81 -14.28 2.69 -5.61
CA ALA A 81 -15.48 1.89 -5.31
C ALA A 81 -15.45 1.29 -3.90
N VAL A 82 -14.26 0.95 -3.39
CA VAL A 82 -14.15 0.22 -2.11
C VAL A 82 -13.89 1.12 -0.91
N LEU A 83 -13.35 2.32 -1.11
CA LEU A 83 -13.04 3.23 -0.01
C LEU A 83 -14.19 4.19 0.26
N SER A 84 -14.49 4.45 1.54
CA SER A 84 -15.54 5.39 1.95
C SER A 84 -15.07 6.83 1.94
N GLN A 85 -13.74 7.04 1.87
CA GLN A 85 -13.13 8.38 1.81
C GLN A 85 -11.76 8.25 1.14
N PRO A 86 -11.16 9.36 0.67
CA PRO A 86 -9.84 9.30 0.06
C PRO A 86 -8.78 8.75 1.02
N ALA A 87 -7.84 7.98 0.48
CA ALA A 87 -6.72 7.46 1.26
C ALA A 87 -5.85 8.62 1.77
N GLN A 88 -5.36 8.48 2.99
CA GLN A 88 -4.40 9.43 3.58
C GLN A 88 -3.00 8.81 3.49
N ARG A 89 -2.03 9.59 3.08
CA ARG A 89 -0.66 9.13 2.87
C ARG A 89 0.31 9.98 3.66
N ILE A 90 1.26 9.31 4.30
CA ILE A 90 2.39 9.97 4.98
C ILE A 90 3.67 9.44 4.36
N MET A 91 4.45 10.34 3.75
CA MET A 91 5.76 10.00 3.21
C MET A 91 6.80 10.19 4.30
N THR A 92 7.61 9.15 4.53
CA THR A 92 8.64 9.19 5.58
C THR A 92 9.98 8.71 5.04
N ASN A 93 11.05 9.13 5.69
CA ASN A 93 12.38 8.57 5.47
C ASN A 93 12.65 7.55 6.57
N MET A 94 13.06 6.33 6.19
CA MET A 94 13.40 5.31 7.18
C MET A 94 14.77 5.61 7.76
N LEU A 95 14.81 5.90 9.06
CA LEU A 95 16.07 6.18 9.77
C LEU A 95 16.71 4.89 10.28
N PHE A 96 15.89 3.97 10.78
CA PHE A 96 16.36 2.72 11.36
C PHE A 96 15.40 1.58 10.98
N PRO A 97 15.87 0.35 10.74
CA PRO A 97 17.29 0.01 10.69
C PRO A 97 17.98 0.73 9.53
N ARG A 98 19.29 0.98 9.69
CA ARG A 98 20.04 1.64 8.61
C ARG A 98 20.12 0.73 7.39
N PRO A 99 19.98 1.28 6.18
CA PRO A 99 20.11 0.47 4.98
C PRO A 99 21.47 -0.21 4.94
N GLN A 100 21.46 -1.48 4.54
CA GLN A 100 22.70 -2.22 4.30
C GLN A 100 23.24 -1.78 2.94
N SER A 101 24.52 -1.46 2.89
CA SER A 101 25.16 -1.08 1.64
C SER A 101 25.62 -2.31 0.84
#